data_4805f64b96f50ee1dbaefa6167995758
#
_entry.id   4805f64b96f50ee1dbaefa6167995758
#
_cell.length_a   1.000
_cell.length_b   1.000
_cell.length_c   1.000
_cell.angle_alpha   90.00
_cell.angle_beta   90.00
_cell.angle_gamma   90.00
#
_symmetry.space_group_name_H-M   'P 1'
#
loop_
_entity.id
_entity.type
_entity.pdbx_description
1 polymer ?
#
loop_
_entity_poly.entity_id
_entity_poly.type
_entity_poly.pdbx_seq_one_letter_code
_entity_poly.pdbx_strand_id
1 'polypeptide(L)'
;PLMQRFRDRESGGTFAVVVNHWKSKGGCQDADSANADRGDLQSCWNASRVDAARALAEWIDRESKVWGDEDVLILGDLNAYAQE
;
A
#
# COMPACT_ATOMS: atom_id res chain seq x y z
N PRO A 1 0.06 -3.62 7.05
CA PRO A 1 0.49 -2.21 7.16
C PRO A 1 0.37 -1.68 8.59
N LEU A 2 1.15 -0.67 8.89
CA LEU A 2 1.12 0.04 10.17
C LEU A 2 0.82 1.51 9.89
N MET A 3 -0.11 2.09 10.62
CA MET A 3 -0.48 3.50 10.49
C MET A 3 -0.25 4.23 11.82
N GLN A 4 0.35 5.41 11.76
CA GLN A 4 0.59 6.28 12.90
C GLN A 4 0.28 7.72 12.55
N ARG A 5 -0.43 8.42 13.44
CA ARG A 5 -0.67 9.86 13.33
C ARG A 5 0.42 10.64 14.07
N PHE A 6 0.76 11.77 13.50
CA PHE A 6 1.74 12.70 14.05
C PHE A 6 1.16 14.10 14.10
N ARG A 7 1.67 14.91 15.03
CA ARG A 7 1.38 16.33 15.11
C ARG A 7 2.69 17.12 15.06
N ASP A 8 2.75 18.11 14.20
CA ASP A 8 3.80 19.11 14.20
C ASP A 8 3.65 20.01 15.46
N ARG A 9 4.70 20.10 16.24
CA ARG A 9 4.69 20.88 17.50
C ARG A 9 4.59 22.37 17.26
N GLU A 10 5.09 22.88 16.15
CA GLU A 10 5.09 24.32 15.85
C GLU A 10 3.75 24.77 15.28
N SER A 11 3.27 24.12 14.23
CA SER A 11 2.05 24.51 13.53
C SER A 11 0.78 23.92 14.15
N GLY A 12 0.89 22.81 14.91
CA GLY A 12 -0.24 22.02 15.37
C GLY A 12 -0.89 21.18 14.27
N GLY A 13 -0.36 21.22 13.04
CA GLY A 13 -0.82 20.41 11.92
C GLY A 13 -0.63 18.91 12.17
N THR A 14 -1.56 18.09 11.68
CA THR A 14 -1.53 16.64 11.84
C THR A 14 -1.43 15.95 10.50
N PHE A 15 -0.79 14.79 10.49
CA PHE A 15 -0.70 13.92 9.33
C PHE A 15 -0.56 12.47 9.79
N ALA A 16 -0.88 11.54 8.90
CA ALA A 16 -0.68 10.12 9.14
C ALA A 16 0.41 9.56 8.22
N VAL A 17 1.14 8.58 8.71
CA VAL A 17 2.10 7.81 7.92
C VAL A 17 1.67 6.36 7.94
N VAL A 18 1.58 5.75 6.77
CA VAL A 18 1.26 4.32 6.61
C VAL A 18 2.46 3.63 6.01
N VAL A 19 3.00 2.66 6.73
CA VAL A 19 4.16 1.86 6.30
C VAL A 19 3.69 0.51 5.81
N ASN A 20 4.19 0.11 4.64
CA ASN A 20 3.78 -1.11 3.94
C ASN A 20 4.97 -1.94 3.51
N HIS A 21 4.78 -3.24 3.45
CA HIS A 21 5.66 -4.17 2.78
C HIS A 21 4.79 -5.20 2.05
N TRP A 22 4.63 -5.05 0.75
CA TRP A 22 3.73 -5.87 -0.05
C TRP A 22 4.42 -7.11 -0.59
N LYS A 23 3.63 -7.99 -1.20
CA LYS A 23 4.11 -9.27 -1.72
C LYS A 23 5.21 -9.05 -2.78
N SER A 24 6.37 -9.62 -2.54
CA SER A 24 7.51 -9.56 -3.47
C SER A 24 7.20 -10.28 -4.78
N LYS A 25 7.99 -9.97 -5.80
CA LYS A 25 7.90 -10.60 -7.13
C LYS A 25 8.59 -11.97 -7.20
N GLY A 26 9.20 -12.44 -6.11
CA GLY A 26 9.86 -13.74 -6.05
C GLY A 26 8.90 -14.89 -5.74
N GLY A 27 9.36 -16.13 -5.93
CA GLY A 27 8.56 -17.32 -5.64
C GLY A 27 7.46 -17.58 -6.64
N CYS A 28 7.66 -17.25 -7.90
CA CYS A 28 6.64 -17.41 -8.96
C CYS A 28 6.16 -18.85 -9.14
N GLN A 29 6.99 -19.82 -8.82
CA GLN A 29 6.63 -21.25 -8.87
C GLN A 29 5.49 -21.62 -7.90
N ASP A 30 5.29 -20.84 -6.85
CA ASP A 30 4.24 -21.05 -5.85
C ASP A 30 2.99 -20.22 -6.12
N ALA A 31 3.00 -19.38 -7.16
CA ALA A 31 1.87 -18.52 -7.50
C ALA A 31 0.72 -19.34 -8.11
N ASP A 32 -0.51 -19.07 -7.63
CA ASP A 32 -1.70 -19.60 -8.27
C ASP A 32 -1.97 -18.91 -9.61
N SER A 33 -3.01 -19.36 -10.34
CA SER A 33 -3.32 -18.83 -11.68
C SER A 33 -3.63 -17.34 -11.68
N ALA A 34 -4.19 -16.78 -10.60
CA ALA A 34 -4.51 -15.36 -10.49
C ALA A 34 -3.25 -14.51 -10.29
N ASN A 35 -2.22 -15.09 -9.66
CA ASN A 35 -0.96 -14.43 -9.33
C ASN A 35 0.20 -14.80 -10.26
N ALA A 36 -0.04 -15.63 -11.28
CA ALA A 36 0.99 -16.01 -12.24
C ALA A 36 1.48 -14.80 -13.05
N ASP A 37 2.72 -14.87 -13.52
CA ASP A 37 3.26 -13.90 -14.47
C ASP A 37 2.49 -14.01 -15.79
N ARG A 38 1.88 -12.93 -16.24
CA ARG A 38 1.07 -12.87 -17.45
C ARG A 38 1.82 -12.31 -18.66
N GLY A 39 3.12 -12.04 -18.51
CA GLY A 39 3.91 -11.42 -19.56
C GLY A 39 3.58 -9.94 -19.79
N ASP A 40 2.94 -9.29 -18.83
CA ASP A 40 2.53 -7.88 -18.86
C ASP A 40 3.55 -6.94 -18.20
N LEU A 41 4.75 -7.42 -17.94
CA LEU A 41 5.87 -6.73 -17.28
C LEU A 41 5.64 -6.45 -15.80
N GLN A 42 4.59 -7.00 -15.17
CA GLN A 42 4.30 -6.86 -13.75
C GLN A 42 4.87 -8.03 -12.93
N SER A 43 5.34 -9.09 -13.60
CA SER A 43 5.80 -10.33 -12.95
C SER A 43 4.67 -11.04 -12.19
N CYS A 44 5.00 -12.02 -11.37
CA CYS A 44 4.01 -12.74 -10.57
C CYS A 44 3.56 -11.93 -9.35
N TRP A 45 2.47 -12.37 -8.72
CA TRP A 45 1.85 -11.78 -7.53
C TRP A 45 1.24 -10.40 -7.74
N ASN A 46 1.03 -9.96 -8.98
CA ASN A 46 0.42 -8.66 -9.24
C ASN A 46 -1.01 -8.58 -8.68
N ALA A 47 -1.82 -9.62 -8.80
CA ALA A 47 -3.17 -9.62 -8.24
C ALA A 47 -3.16 -9.40 -6.72
N SER A 48 -2.24 -10.04 -6.00
CA SER A 48 -2.08 -9.84 -4.55
C SER A 48 -1.69 -8.40 -4.21
N ARG A 49 -0.81 -7.77 -5.01
CA ARG A 49 -0.44 -6.36 -4.78
C ARG A 49 -1.58 -5.41 -5.08
N VAL A 50 -2.35 -5.66 -6.13
CA VAL A 50 -3.55 -4.87 -6.47
C VAL A 50 -4.59 -4.96 -5.35
N ASP A 51 -4.83 -6.14 -4.81
CA ASP A 51 -5.75 -6.32 -3.69
C ASP A 51 -5.25 -5.60 -2.42
N ALA A 52 -3.95 -5.65 -2.15
CA ALA A 52 -3.34 -4.91 -1.05
C ALA A 52 -3.51 -3.39 -1.24
N ALA A 53 -3.31 -2.88 -2.45
CA ALA A 53 -3.50 -1.45 -2.76
C ALA A 53 -4.95 -1.01 -2.56
N ARG A 54 -5.93 -1.81 -2.99
CA ARG A 54 -7.36 -1.52 -2.79
C ARG A 54 -7.72 -1.52 -1.31
N ALA A 55 -7.30 -2.55 -0.58
CA ALA A 55 -7.54 -2.65 0.86
C ALA A 55 -6.93 -1.47 1.62
N LEU A 56 -5.72 -1.05 1.23
CA LEU A 56 -5.06 0.12 1.81
C LEU A 56 -5.85 1.39 1.55
N ALA A 57 -6.29 1.61 0.31
CA ALA A 57 -7.07 2.80 -0.06
C ALA A 57 -8.39 2.88 0.73
N GLU A 58 -9.11 1.77 0.85
CA GLU A 58 -10.34 1.69 1.64
C GLU A 58 -10.09 1.95 3.13
N TRP A 59 -9.01 1.41 3.67
CA TRP A 59 -8.64 1.63 5.07
C TRP A 59 -8.29 3.09 5.33
N ILE A 60 -7.48 3.71 4.49
CA ILE A 60 -7.13 5.14 4.59
C ILE A 60 -8.38 6.01 4.51
N ASP A 61 -9.28 5.75 3.55
CA ASP A 61 -10.52 6.51 3.40
C ASP A 61 -11.38 6.43 4.66
N ARG A 62 -11.53 5.25 5.22
CA ARG A 62 -12.29 5.03 6.46
C ARG A 62 -11.67 5.74 7.65
N GLU A 63 -10.36 5.60 7.85
CA GLU A 63 -9.66 6.18 8.99
C GLU A 63 -9.57 7.70 8.88
N SER A 64 -9.33 8.25 7.70
CA SER A 64 -9.27 9.71 7.50
C SER A 64 -10.61 10.39 7.80
N LYS A 65 -11.73 9.73 7.53
CA LYS A 65 -13.05 10.22 7.93
C LYS A 65 -13.23 10.25 9.45
N VAL A 66 -12.71 9.25 10.16
CA VAL A 66 -12.72 9.22 11.62
C VAL A 66 -11.89 10.35 12.24
N TRP A 67 -10.73 10.64 11.65
CA TRP A 67 -9.83 11.70 12.14
C TRP A 67 -10.23 13.11 11.69
N GLY A 68 -10.98 13.23 10.61
CA GLY A 68 -11.24 14.50 9.96
C GLY A 68 -10.00 15.11 9.29
N ASP A 69 -9.00 14.27 8.91
CA ASP A 69 -7.73 14.68 8.32
C ASP A 69 -7.37 13.73 7.18
N GLU A 70 -7.08 14.30 6.01
CA GLU A 70 -6.77 13.58 4.78
C GLU A 70 -5.27 13.62 4.41
N ASP A 71 -4.44 14.22 5.25
CA ASP A 71 -2.99 14.29 5.02
C ASP A 71 -2.33 12.97 5.38
N VAL A 72 -2.14 12.11 4.37
CA VAL A 72 -1.59 10.76 4.54
C VAL A 72 -0.37 10.55 3.64
N LEU A 73 0.72 10.10 4.25
CA LEU A 73 1.91 9.64 3.55
C LEU A 73 1.93 8.11 3.51
N ILE A 74 2.09 7.55 2.32
CA ILE A 74 2.24 6.10 2.13
C ILE A 74 3.70 5.82 1.84
N LEU A 75 4.33 5.01 2.69
CA LEU A 75 5.74 4.67 2.64
C LEU A 75 5.94 3.15 2.67
N GLY A 76 7.13 2.71 2.27
CA GLY A 76 7.56 1.33 2.42
C GLY A 76 7.96 0.67 1.11
N ASP A 77 8.21 -0.63 1.18
CA ASP A 77 8.51 -1.45 0.00
C ASP A 77 7.20 -2.02 -0.56
N LEU A 78 6.70 -1.41 -1.61
CA LEU A 78 5.48 -1.83 -2.29
C LEU A 78 5.72 -2.99 -3.27
N ASN A 79 6.97 -3.35 -3.52
CA ASN A 79 7.36 -4.38 -4.48
C ASN A 79 6.70 -4.21 -5.86
N ALA A 80 6.45 -2.96 -6.24
CA ALA A 80 5.78 -2.56 -7.47
C ALA A 80 6.74 -1.76 -8.35
N TYR A 81 6.62 -1.89 -9.66
CA TYR A 81 7.34 -1.03 -10.61
C TYR A 81 6.67 0.35 -10.68
N ALA A 82 7.40 1.37 -11.15
CA ALA A 82 6.91 2.74 -11.15
C ALA A 82 5.61 2.97 -11.94
N GLN A 83 5.27 2.07 -12.84
CA GLN A 83 4.07 2.16 -13.68
C GLN A 83 3.07 1.02 -13.41
N GLU A 84 3.23 0.34 -12.32
CA GLU A 84 2.35 -0.75 -11.89
C GLU A 84 1.10 -0.25 -11.16
#